data_c9008f837e8ddbd0581b353441b04409
#
_entry.id   c9008f837e8ddbd0581b353441b04409
#
_cell.length_a   1.000
_cell.length_b   1.000
_cell.length_c   1.000
_cell.angle_alpha   90.00
_cell.angle_beta   90.00
_cell.angle_gamma   90.00
#
_symmetry.space_group_name_H-M   'P 1'
#
loop_
_entity.id
_entity.type
_entity.pdbx_description
1 polymer ?
#
loop_
_entity_poly.entity_id
_entity_poly.type
_entity_poly.pdbx_seq_one_letter_code
_entity_poly.pdbx_strand_id
1 'polypeptide(L)'
;TEVRPYDQAEVNQLNAQINRLRAEADNTAKVLQDANRKVSDLESELAACRNRKPEVVKDTIDNSKKLLESVITFRQGRIGIDNSQLPNVERIATYLRNHKDAGVVIKGYASPEGSAEVNERIARQRAEAVRNMLVNRYRIAKDRIVAEGQGVGYMFEEPDWNRVSICTINTRPDAAEGK
;
A
#
# COMPACT_ATOMS: atom_id res chain seq x y z
N THR A 1 52.45 63.61 -10.16
CA THR A 1 51.56 62.47 -10.17
C THR A 1 51.77 61.72 -11.47
N GLU A 2 52.61 60.65 -11.43
CA GLU A 2 52.84 59.75 -12.56
C GLU A 2 51.55 58.96 -12.80
N VAL A 3 50.93 59.19 -13.90
CA VAL A 3 49.82 58.35 -14.42
C VAL A 3 50.46 57.08 -14.93
N ARG A 4 50.19 55.91 -14.29
CA ARG A 4 50.62 54.62 -14.78
C ARG A 4 50.18 54.43 -16.24
N PRO A 5 51.09 53.96 -17.12
CA PRO A 5 50.69 53.65 -18.47
C PRO A 5 49.60 52.57 -18.43
N TYR A 6 48.62 52.75 -19.30
CA TYR A 6 47.53 51.85 -19.51
C TYR A 6 48.01 50.47 -19.94
N ASP A 7 47.78 49.45 -19.11
CA ASP A 7 48.15 48.05 -19.43
C ASP A 7 47.01 47.36 -20.14
N GLN A 8 47.14 47.24 -21.43
CA GLN A 8 46.12 46.58 -22.29
C GLN A 8 45.94 45.10 -21.92
N ALA A 9 46.95 44.43 -21.44
CA ALA A 9 46.84 43.04 -21.01
C ALA A 9 45.96 42.87 -19.77
N GLU A 10 46.14 43.78 -18.80
CA GLU A 10 45.29 43.81 -17.58
C GLU A 10 43.81 44.09 -17.92
N VAL A 11 43.57 45.04 -18.81
CA VAL A 11 42.20 45.33 -19.30
C VAL A 11 41.57 44.16 -20.04
N ASN A 12 42.30 43.46 -20.86
CA ASN A 12 41.81 42.29 -21.59
C ASN A 12 41.48 41.16 -20.59
N GLN A 13 42.29 40.97 -19.54
CA GLN A 13 42.06 39.98 -18.48
C GLN A 13 40.82 40.33 -17.68
N LEU A 14 40.63 41.58 -17.28
CA LEU A 14 39.46 42.05 -16.59
C LEU A 14 38.17 41.89 -17.43
N ASN A 15 38.25 42.24 -18.72
CA ASN A 15 37.12 42.04 -19.62
C ASN A 15 36.76 40.55 -19.79
N ALA A 16 37.74 39.67 -19.84
CA ALA A 16 37.49 38.23 -19.86
C ALA A 16 36.81 37.74 -18.57
N GLN A 17 37.22 38.24 -17.40
CA GLN A 17 36.56 37.94 -16.13
C GLN A 17 35.13 38.49 -16.09
N ILE A 18 34.90 39.72 -16.55
CA ILE A 18 33.57 40.32 -16.61
C ILE A 18 32.64 39.46 -17.48
N ASN A 19 33.10 39.02 -18.66
CA ASN A 19 32.31 38.22 -19.57
C ASN A 19 31.98 36.85 -18.96
N ARG A 20 32.93 36.23 -18.24
CA ARG A 20 32.69 34.97 -17.51
C ARG A 20 31.63 35.16 -16.41
N LEU A 21 31.79 36.20 -15.58
CA LEU A 21 30.84 36.49 -14.50
C LEU A 21 29.42 36.82 -15.03
N ARG A 22 29.33 37.52 -16.17
CA ARG A 22 28.03 37.76 -16.82
C ARG A 22 27.39 36.47 -17.30
N ALA A 23 28.14 35.57 -17.90
CA ALA A 23 27.66 34.28 -18.35
C ALA A 23 27.19 33.41 -17.16
N GLU A 24 27.92 33.42 -16.06
CA GLU A 24 27.53 32.73 -14.82
C GLU A 24 26.26 33.34 -14.20
N ALA A 25 26.16 34.67 -14.20
CA ALA A 25 24.95 35.36 -13.71
C ALA A 25 23.72 35.04 -14.56
N ASP A 26 23.86 35.03 -15.87
CA ASP A 26 22.78 34.69 -16.81
C ASP A 26 22.34 33.22 -16.64
N ASN A 27 23.29 32.32 -16.45
CA ASN A 27 22.99 30.91 -16.21
C ASN A 27 22.27 30.71 -14.85
N THR A 28 22.75 31.39 -13.80
CA THR A 28 22.12 31.38 -12.49
C THR A 28 20.71 31.95 -12.53
N ALA A 29 20.49 33.03 -13.26
CA ALA A 29 19.18 33.63 -13.46
C ALA A 29 18.20 32.64 -14.14
N LYS A 30 18.64 31.90 -15.16
CA LYS A 30 17.84 30.86 -15.81
C LYS A 30 17.48 29.74 -14.84
N VAL A 31 18.44 29.21 -14.09
CA VAL A 31 18.22 28.15 -13.08
C VAL A 31 17.22 28.61 -12.03
N LEU A 32 17.35 29.88 -11.57
CA LEU A 32 16.41 30.44 -10.59
C LEU A 32 14.99 30.57 -11.18
N GLN A 33 14.88 30.99 -12.42
CA GLN A 33 13.60 31.12 -13.11
C GLN A 33 12.91 29.73 -13.24
N ASP A 34 13.67 28.71 -13.64
CA ASP A 34 13.15 27.35 -13.75
C ASP A 34 12.75 26.76 -12.39
N ALA A 35 13.53 27.01 -11.35
CA ALA A 35 13.20 26.62 -9.99
C ALA A 35 11.91 27.30 -9.50
N ASN A 36 11.76 28.62 -9.73
CA ASN A 36 10.56 29.35 -9.36
C ASN A 36 9.32 28.85 -10.10
N ARG A 37 9.48 28.49 -11.39
CA ARG A 37 8.38 27.87 -12.14
C ARG A 37 7.95 26.55 -11.53
N LYS A 38 8.90 25.67 -11.20
CA LYS A 38 8.62 24.38 -10.51
C LYS A 38 7.93 24.58 -9.17
N VAL A 39 8.34 25.57 -8.38
CA VAL A 39 7.70 25.89 -7.11
C VAL A 39 6.24 26.31 -7.34
N SER A 40 5.98 27.17 -8.31
CA SER A 40 4.62 27.62 -8.63
C SER A 40 3.74 26.46 -9.11
N ASP A 41 4.28 25.55 -9.95
CA ASP A 41 3.56 24.37 -10.42
C ASP A 41 3.20 23.44 -9.25
N LEU A 42 4.17 23.16 -8.37
CA LEU A 42 3.94 22.34 -7.18
C LEU A 42 2.96 22.95 -6.19
N GLU A 43 2.97 24.27 -6.01
CA GLU A 43 2.00 24.99 -5.20
C GLU A 43 0.58 24.85 -5.78
N SER A 44 0.45 24.92 -7.10
CA SER A 44 -0.81 24.73 -7.80
C SER A 44 -1.33 23.30 -7.66
N GLU A 45 -0.46 22.31 -7.81
CA GLU A 45 -0.80 20.89 -7.61
C GLU A 45 -1.21 20.62 -6.15
N LEU A 46 -0.49 21.20 -5.19
CA LEU A 46 -0.80 21.08 -3.78
C LEU A 46 -2.16 21.70 -3.45
N ALA A 47 -2.45 22.88 -4.00
CA ALA A 47 -3.75 23.54 -3.84
C ALA A 47 -4.87 22.70 -4.47
N ALA A 48 -4.64 22.15 -5.65
CA ALA A 48 -5.59 21.24 -6.30
C ALA A 48 -5.83 19.97 -5.47
N CYS A 49 -4.78 19.39 -4.88
CA CYS A 49 -4.89 18.26 -3.96
C CYS A 49 -5.67 18.57 -2.69
N ARG A 50 -5.43 19.74 -2.08
CA ARG A 50 -6.16 20.20 -0.89
C ARG A 50 -7.64 20.46 -1.17
N ASN A 51 -7.93 21.01 -2.35
CA ASN A 51 -9.29 21.36 -2.77
C ASN A 51 -10.04 20.19 -3.41
N ARG A 52 -9.35 19.08 -3.73
CA ARG A 52 -10.06 17.84 -3.99
C ARG A 52 -10.85 17.52 -2.73
N LYS A 53 -12.15 17.81 -2.78
CA LYS A 53 -13.07 17.16 -1.85
C LYS A 53 -12.67 15.69 -1.91
N PRO A 54 -12.48 15.00 -0.76
CA PRO A 54 -12.38 13.57 -0.80
C PRO A 54 -13.58 13.17 -1.65
N GLU A 55 -13.32 12.66 -2.83
CA GLU A 55 -14.29 11.86 -3.53
C GLU A 55 -14.48 10.73 -2.52
N VAL A 56 -15.48 10.92 -1.68
CA VAL A 56 -16.11 9.81 -1.01
C VAL A 56 -16.52 9.00 -2.23
N VAL A 57 -15.67 8.05 -2.61
CA VAL A 57 -16.11 6.87 -3.28
C VAL A 57 -17.21 6.44 -2.33
N LYS A 58 -18.42 6.85 -2.61
CA LYS A 58 -19.58 6.13 -2.24
C LYS A 58 -19.39 4.83 -3.04
N ASP A 59 -18.48 3.99 -2.56
CA ASP A 59 -18.82 2.60 -2.50
C ASP A 59 -20.18 2.67 -1.83
N THR A 60 -21.20 2.70 -2.65
CA THR A 60 -22.46 2.17 -2.25
C THR A 60 -22.11 0.76 -1.85
N ILE A 61 -21.59 0.63 -0.61
CA ILE A 61 -21.66 -0.60 0.13
C ILE A 61 -23.14 -0.83 0.11
N ASP A 62 -23.52 -1.61 -0.88
CA ASP A 62 -24.87 -2.17 -0.93
C ASP A 62 -24.97 -2.92 0.40
N ASN A 63 -25.52 -2.25 1.41
CA ASN A 63 -25.71 -2.80 2.75
C ASN A 63 -26.57 -4.05 2.73
N SER A 64 -27.18 -4.38 1.58
CA SER A 64 -27.89 -5.63 1.32
C SER A 64 -26.94 -6.83 1.21
N LYS A 65 -25.64 -6.60 0.97
CA LYS A 65 -24.57 -7.61 0.95
C LYS A 65 -23.51 -7.33 1.99
N LYS A 66 -23.89 -7.09 3.24
CA LYS A 66 -22.91 -6.98 4.32
C LYS A 66 -22.25 -8.34 4.50
N LEU A 67 -21.13 -8.52 3.77
CA LEU A 67 -20.33 -9.74 3.83
C LEU A 67 -19.79 -9.89 5.24
N LEU A 68 -19.96 -11.08 5.81
CA LEU A 68 -19.32 -11.39 7.09
C LEU A 68 -17.81 -11.40 6.89
N GLU A 69 -17.12 -10.62 7.69
CA GLU A 69 -15.66 -10.59 7.74
C GLU A 69 -15.18 -11.01 9.12
N SER A 70 -14.13 -11.79 9.17
CA SER A 70 -13.48 -12.18 10.41
C SER A 70 -11.97 -12.09 10.26
N VAL A 71 -11.33 -11.55 11.29
CA VAL A 71 -9.88 -11.33 11.32
C VAL A 71 -9.26 -12.31 12.32
N ILE A 72 -8.25 -13.06 11.86
CA ILE A 72 -7.45 -13.95 12.68
C ILE A 72 -6.06 -13.34 12.83
N THR A 73 -5.65 -13.06 14.05
CA THR A 73 -4.34 -12.49 14.36
C THR A 73 -3.30 -13.56 14.64
N PHE A 74 -2.04 -13.27 14.33
CA PHE A 74 -0.91 -14.17 14.55
C PHE A 74 0.18 -13.48 15.37
N ARG A 75 0.84 -14.25 16.22
CA ARG A 75 2.02 -13.79 16.94
C ARG A 75 3.21 -13.63 15.97
N GLN A 76 4.19 -12.84 16.38
CA GLN A 76 5.43 -12.63 15.61
C GLN A 76 6.08 -13.97 15.24
N GLY A 77 6.45 -14.12 13.96
CA GLY A 77 7.09 -15.32 13.44
C GLY A 77 6.23 -16.60 13.47
N ARG A 78 4.97 -16.52 13.91
CA ARG A 78 4.07 -17.66 13.97
C ARG A 78 3.13 -17.71 12.75
N ILE A 79 2.86 -18.94 12.32
CA ILE A 79 1.90 -19.28 11.26
C ILE A 79 0.75 -20.14 11.79
N GLY A 80 0.88 -20.66 13.02
CA GLY A 80 -0.17 -21.44 13.68
C GLY A 80 -1.22 -20.52 14.32
N ILE A 81 -2.47 -20.95 14.27
CA ILE A 81 -3.60 -20.24 14.88
C ILE A 81 -3.59 -20.46 16.38
N ASP A 82 -3.56 -19.38 17.14
CA ASP A 82 -3.64 -19.43 18.59
C ASP A 82 -5.06 -19.83 19.03
N ASN A 83 -5.18 -20.53 20.16
CA ASN A 83 -6.48 -20.95 20.69
C ASN A 83 -7.42 -19.77 20.96
N SER A 84 -6.88 -18.60 21.30
CA SER A 84 -7.66 -17.37 21.47
C SER A 84 -8.36 -16.90 20.19
N GLN A 85 -7.87 -17.33 19.01
CA GLN A 85 -8.42 -16.98 17.71
C GLN A 85 -9.46 -17.98 17.18
N LEU A 86 -9.63 -19.12 17.84
CA LEU A 86 -10.58 -20.15 17.41
C LEU A 86 -12.01 -19.64 17.26
N PRO A 87 -12.56 -18.77 18.14
CA PRO A 87 -13.89 -18.22 17.96
C PRO A 87 -14.06 -17.45 16.62
N ASN A 88 -13.00 -16.78 16.15
CA ASN A 88 -13.04 -16.05 14.90
C ASN A 88 -13.09 -16.99 13.68
N VAL A 89 -12.40 -18.13 13.74
CA VAL A 89 -12.48 -19.17 12.72
C VAL A 89 -13.83 -19.88 12.76
N GLU A 90 -14.34 -20.16 13.96
CA GLU A 90 -15.63 -20.81 14.16
C GLU A 90 -16.81 -19.99 13.63
N ARG A 91 -16.75 -18.67 13.76
CA ARG A 91 -17.77 -17.77 13.14
C ARG A 91 -17.89 -18.01 11.63
N ILE A 92 -16.77 -18.06 10.93
CA ILE A 92 -16.73 -18.33 9.50
C ILE A 92 -17.25 -19.74 9.20
N ALA A 93 -16.80 -20.74 9.94
CA ALA A 93 -17.22 -22.13 9.76
C ALA A 93 -18.73 -22.30 9.99
N THR A 94 -19.28 -21.67 11.02
CA THR A 94 -20.71 -21.71 11.32
C THR A 94 -21.55 -21.06 10.22
N TYR A 95 -21.10 -19.91 9.73
CA TYR A 95 -21.78 -19.24 8.62
C TYR A 95 -21.77 -20.14 7.36
N LEU A 96 -20.63 -20.71 6.99
CA LEU A 96 -20.48 -21.57 5.82
C LEU A 96 -21.31 -22.87 5.93
N ARG A 97 -21.49 -23.41 7.13
CA ARG A 97 -22.37 -24.55 7.36
C ARG A 97 -23.84 -24.24 7.13
N ASN A 98 -24.25 -23.05 7.55
CA ASN A 98 -25.64 -22.58 7.42
C ASN A 98 -25.98 -22.05 6.02
N HIS A 99 -24.96 -21.68 5.24
CA HIS A 99 -25.12 -21.12 3.89
C HIS A 99 -24.27 -21.93 2.91
N LYS A 100 -24.86 -22.97 2.31
CA LYS A 100 -24.14 -23.94 1.47
C LYS A 100 -23.65 -23.36 0.15
N ASP A 101 -24.25 -22.30 -0.32
CA ASP A 101 -23.91 -21.52 -1.51
C ASP A 101 -22.81 -20.47 -1.28
N ALA A 102 -22.45 -20.23 -0.03
CA ALA A 102 -21.42 -19.27 0.32
C ALA A 102 -20.00 -19.90 0.26
N GLY A 103 -19.05 -19.08 -0.12
CA GLY A 103 -17.61 -19.35 -0.05
C GLY A 103 -16.87 -18.36 0.86
N VAL A 104 -15.60 -18.59 1.07
CA VAL A 104 -14.73 -17.67 1.82
C VAL A 104 -13.43 -17.42 1.08
N VAL A 105 -13.01 -16.17 1.03
CA VAL A 105 -11.68 -15.76 0.59
C VAL A 105 -10.86 -15.39 1.81
N ILE A 106 -9.72 -16.04 1.97
CA ILE A 106 -8.78 -15.84 3.08
C ILE A 106 -7.55 -15.14 2.52
N LYS A 107 -7.29 -13.92 2.97
CA LYS A 107 -6.11 -13.15 2.62
C LYS A 107 -5.18 -13.08 3.81
N GLY A 108 -4.01 -13.72 3.71
CA GLY A 108 -2.99 -13.70 4.74
C GLY A 108 -1.99 -12.58 4.53
N TYR A 109 -1.55 -11.96 5.63
CA TYR A 109 -0.61 -10.85 5.64
C TYR A 109 0.51 -11.08 6.65
N ALA A 110 1.66 -10.46 6.38
CA ALA A 110 2.80 -10.40 7.27
C ALA A 110 3.07 -8.95 7.69
N SER A 111 3.73 -8.77 8.83
CA SER A 111 4.30 -7.48 9.22
C SER A 111 5.52 -7.15 8.35
N PRO A 112 5.90 -5.86 8.21
CA PRO A 112 6.99 -5.43 7.31
C PRO A 112 8.40 -5.86 7.77
N GLU A 113 8.51 -6.61 8.84
CA GLU A 113 9.76 -7.13 9.37
C GLU A 113 10.31 -8.26 8.49
N GLY A 114 11.58 -8.20 8.12
CA GLY A 114 12.23 -9.21 7.30
C GLY A 114 12.23 -8.94 5.80
N SER A 115 12.67 -9.93 5.01
CA SER A 115 12.71 -9.80 3.56
C SER A 115 11.32 -9.99 2.93
N ALA A 116 11.12 -9.40 1.75
CA ALA A 116 9.87 -9.52 1.00
C ALA A 116 9.50 -10.99 0.71
N GLU A 117 10.50 -11.82 0.35
CA GLU A 117 10.31 -13.26 0.08
C GLU A 117 9.84 -14.02 1.32
N VAL A 118 10.43 -13.74 2.48
CA VAL A 118 10.03 -14.35 3.75
C VAL A 118 8.61 -13.95 4.11
N ASN A 119 8.28 -12.67 3.96
CA ASN A 119 6.96 -12.14 4.27
C ASN A 119 5.87 -12.71 3.35
N GLU A 120 6.17 -12.88 2.07
CA GLU A 120 5.24 -13.51 1.13
C GLU A 120 4.96 -14.97 1.52
N ARG A 121 6.00 -15.72 1.88
CA ARG A 121 5.86 -17.09 2.36
C ARG A 121 5.04 -17.17 3.65
N ILE A 122 5.32 -16.33 4.63
CA ILE A 122 4.59 -16.28 5.90
C ILE A 122 3.12 -15.91 5.66
N ALA A 123 2.85 -14.91 4.83
CA ALA A 123 1.50 -14.50 4.48
C ALA A 123 0.68 -15.66 3.88
N ARG A 124 1.27 -16.39 2.93
CA ARG A 124 0.66 -17.58 2.33
C ARG A 124 0.40 -18.67 3.36
N GLN A 125 1.38 -18.99 4.20
CA GLN A 125 1.26 -20.02 5.24
C GLN A 125 0.18 -19.68 6.27
N ARG A 126 -0.01 -18.40 6.60
CA ARG A 126 -1.09 -17.95 7.47
C ARG A 126 -2.47 -18.15 6.86
N ALA A 127 -2.63 -17.80 5.59
CA ALA A 127 -3.88 -18.07 4.88
C ALA A 127 -4.18 -19.57 4.77
N GLU A 128 -3.17 -20.37 4.48
CA GLU A 128 -3.29 -21.83 4.41
C GLU A 128 -3.60 -22.47 5.78
N ALA A 129 -3.06 -21.95 6.87
CA ALA A 129 -3.36 -22.43 8.22
C ALA A 129 -4.86 -22.28 8.54
N VAL A 130 -5.45 -21.16 8.17
CA VAL A 130 -6.91 -20.94 8.34
C VAL A 130 -7.70 -21.88 7.45
N ARG A 131 -7.33 -22.01 6.17
CA ARG A 131 -7.96 -22.97 5.24
C ARG A 131 -7.93 -24.39 5.79
N ASN A 132 -6.75 -24.84 6.24
CA ASN A 132 -6.57 -26.19 6.75
C ASN A 132 -7.41 -26.43 8.01
N MET A 133 -7.54 -25.44 8.86
CA MET A 133 -8.41 -25.53 10.04
C MET A 133 -9.89 -25.63 9.64
N LEU A 134 -10.37 -24.82 8.70
CA LEU A 134 -11.73 -24.89 8.18
C LEU A 134 -12.03 -26.25 7.56
N VAL A 135 -11.10 -26.83 6.82
CA VAL A 135 -11.26 -28.14 6.18
C VAL A 135 -11.20 -29.28 7.18
N ASN A 136 -10.13 -29.33 7.99
CA ASN A 136 -9.84 -30.50 8.81
C ASN A 136 -10.66 -30.53 10.11
N ARG A 137 -10.81 -29.40 10.77
CA ARG A 137 -11.53 -29.31 12.05
C ARG A 137 -13.02 -29.07 11.84
N TYR A 138 -13.38 -28.15 10.95
CA TYR A 138 -14.76 -27.74 10.74
C TYR A 138 -15.46 -28.39 9.55
N ARG A 139 -14.75 -29.23 8.78
CA ARG A 139 -15.29 -30.02 7.66
C ARG A 139 -15.92 -29.19 6.54
N ILE A 140 -15.40 -28.00 6.30
CA ILE A 140 -15.79 -27.18 5.16
C ILE A 140 -15.11 -27.72 3.88
N ALA A 141 -15.86 -27.81 2.80
CA ALA A 141 -15.33 -28.31 1.50
C ALA A 141 -14.27 -27.36 0.94
N LYS A 142 -13.17 -27.93 0.41
CA LYS A 142 -12.02 -27.17 -0.11
C LYS A 142 -12.38 -26.23 -1.24
N ASP A 143 -13.30 -26.62 -2.10
CA ASP A 143 -13.75 -25.85 -3.26
C ASP A 143 -14.52 -24.57 -2.90
N ARG A 144 -14.90 -24.44 -1.63
CA ARG A 144 -15.55 -23.25 -1.06
C ARG A 144 -14.57 -22.26 -0.43
N ILE A 145 -13.29 -22.58 -0.41
CA ILE A 145 -12.26 -21.80 0.30
C ILE A 145 -11.16 -21.41 -0.66
N VAL A 146 -10.93 -20.13 -0.82
CA VAL A 146 -9.77 -19.55 -1.50
C VAL A 146 -8.81 -19.00 -0.44
N ALA A 147 -7.53 -19.38 -0.49
CA ALA A 147 -6.51 -18.89 0.42
C ALA A 147 -5.36 -18.27 -0.37
N GLU A 148 -5.07 -17.00 -0.08
CA GLU A 148 -4.08 -16.19 -0.79
C GLU A 148 -3.14 -15.50 0.19
N GLY A 149 -1.84 -15.55 -0.10
CA GLY A 149 -0.85 -14.70 0.59
C GLY A 149 -0.75 -13.35 -0.12
N GLN A 150 -0.84 -12.27 0.64
CA GLN A 150 -0.77 -10.90 0.12
C GLN A 150 0.57 -10.21 0.42
N GLY A 151 1.52 -10.93 1.05
CA GLY A 151 2.78 -10.37 1.48
C GLY A 151 2.63 -9.45 2.68
N VAL A 152 3.28 -8.29 2.64
CA VAL A 152 3.23 -7.31 3.74
C VAL A 152 1.89 -6.59 3.76
N GLY A 153 1.27 -6.53 4.95
CA GLY A 153 0.05 -5.75 5.19
C GLY A 153 0.38 -4.32 5.61
N TYR A 154 -0.47 -3.38 5.17
CA TYR A 154 -0.38 -1.96 5.51
C TYR A 154 -1.74 -1.40 5.96
N MET A 155 -2.62 -2.27 6.44
CA MET A 155 -3.99 -1.90 6.82
C MET A 155 -4.03 -1.17 8.16
N PHE A 156 -3.05 -1.42 9.01
CA PHE A 156 -2.95 -0.84 10.34
C PHE A 156 -1.65 -0.07 10.49
N GLU A 157 -1.67 1.04 11.21
CA GLU A 157 -0.50 1.88 11.49
C GLU A 157 0.57 1.12 12.28
N GLU A 158 0.14 0.31 13.26
CA GLU A 158 1.03 -0.53 14.03
C GLU A 158 1.44 -1.77 13.20
N PRO A 159 2.73 -1.96 12.92
CA PRO A 159 3.21 -3.07 12.10
C PRO A 159 2.76 -4.44 12.61
N ASP A 160 2.72 -4.60 13.92
CA ASP A 160 2.32 -5.84 14.59
C ASP A 160 0.89 -6.26 14.30
N TRP A 161 0.01 -5.30 14.05
CA TRP A 161 -1.39 -5.56 13.75
C TRP A 161 -1.63 -6.05 12.32
N ASN A 162 -0.61 -5.96 11.47
CA ASN A 162 -0.66 -6.50 10.10
C ASN A 162 -0.34 -8.00 10.02
N ARG A 163 -0.09 -8.67 11.16
CA ARG A 163 0.07 -10.13 11.23
C ARG A 163 -1.28 -10.82 11.30
N VAL A 164 -2.02 -10.81 10.20
CA VAL A 164 -3.42 -11.25 10.17
C VAL A 164 -3.74 -12.12 8.95
N SER A 165 -4.82 -12.89 9.07
CA SER A 165 -5.57 -13.43 7.94
C SER A 165 -6.99 -12.89 8.00
N ILE A 166 -7.40 -12.24 6.93
CA ILE A 166 -8.75 -11.67 6.79
C ILE A 166 -9.59 -12.66 5.99
N CYS A 167 -10.65 -13.13 6.60
CA CYS A 167 -11.62 -14.05 6.01
C CYS A 167 -12.87 -13.28 5.61
N THR A 168 -13.14 -13.19 4.31
CA THR A 168 -14.32 -12.51 3.78
C THR A 168 -15.24 -13.53 3.14
N ILE A 169 -16.47 -13.60 3.60
CA ILE A 169 -17.51 -14.43 3.01
C ILE A 169 -17.94 -13.82 1.68
N ASN A 170 -18.07 -14.65 0.65
CA ASN A 170 -18.67 -14.29 -0.61
C ASN A 170 -19.82 -15.25 -0.94
N THR A 171 -20.85 -14.76 -1.61
CA THR A 171 -21.83 -15.62 -2.29
C THR A 171 -21.24 -16.00 -3.63
N ARG A 172 -21.24 -17.30 -3.97
CA ARG A 172 -20.79 -17.75 -5.29
C ARG A 172 -21.66 -17.09 -6.36
N PRO A 173 -21.06 -16.40 -7.34
CA PRO A 173 -21.82 -15.84 -8.45
C PRO A 173 -22.45 -16.91 -9.36
N ASP A 174 -21.97 -18.14 -9.29
CA ASP A 174 -22.34 -19.21 -10.23
C ASP A 174 -23.59 -20.01 -9.83
N ALA A 175 -24.20 -19.72 -8.69
CA ALA A 175 -25.43 -20.39 -8.25
C ALA A 175 -26.72 -19.80 -8.85
N ALA A 176 -26.63 -18.72 -9.64
CA ALA A 176 -27.78 -18.03 -10.21
C ALA A 176 -28.08 -18.37 -11.67
N GLU A 177 -27.26 -19.16 -12.34
CA GLU A 177 -27.52 -19.59 -13.74
C GLU A 177 -27.63 -21.12 -13.84
N GLY A 178 -28.68 -21.64 -13.26
CA GLY A 178 -29.02 -23.06 -13.33
C GLY A 178 -30.50 -23.31 -13.07
N LYS A 179 -31.36 -22.68 -13.88
CA LYS A 179 -32.73 -23.17 -14.18
C LYS A 179 -33.13 -22.76 -15.56
#